data_8374512261f978e9146d0444a75df176
#
_entry.id   8374512261f978e9146d0444a75df176
#
_cell.length_a   1.000
_cell.length_b   1.000
_cell.length_c   1.000
_cell.angle_alpha   90.00
_cell.angle_beta   90.00
_cell.angle_gamma   90.00
#
_symmetry.space_group_name_H-M   'P 1'
#
loop_
_entity.id
_entity.type
_entity.pdbx_description
1 polymer ?
#
loop_
_entity_poly.entity_id
_entity_poly.type
_entity_poly.pdbx_seq_one_letter_code
_entity_poly.pdbx_strand_id
1 'polypeptide(L)'
;YENCVLEKYHWVFEHLGTDWVNNIILTRDKTVVKADILIDDKPGIEGSMTQDWEHVFYDQPYNRHITSQRRLTWNNWKSVLNL
;
A
#
# COMPACT_ATOMS: atom_id res chain seq x y z
N TYR A 1 14.55 8.21 -9.18
CA TYR A 1 13.31 8.51 -8.47
C TYR A 1 12.24 9.15 -9.33
N GLU A 2 12.62 10.11 -10.20
CA GLU A 2 11.68 10.75 -11.12
C GLU A 2 11.00 9.75 -12.07
N ASN A 3 11.76 8.80 -12.60
CA ASN A 3 11.21 7.76 -13.48
C ASN A 3 10.20 6.88 -12.76
N CYS A 4 10.45 6.54 -11.49
CA CYS A 4 9.51 5.77 -10.69
C CYS A 4 8.19 6.52 -10.46
N VAL A 5 8.27 7.85 -10.28
CA VAL A 5 7.10 8.69 -10.12
C VAL A 5 6.23 8.67 -11.37
N LEU A 6 6.83 8.89 -12.54
CA LEU A 6 6.11 8.86 -13.81
C LEU A 6 5.50 7.50 -14.11
N GLU A 7 6.25 6.44 -13.86
CA GLU A 7 5.76 5.08 -14.07
C GLU A 7 4.53 4.78 -13.20
N LYS A 8 4.55 5.21 -11.94
CA LYS A 8 3.41 5.04 -11.03
C LYS A 8 2.19 5.82 -11.49
N TYR A 9 2.37 7.04 -11.95
CA TYR A 9 1.27 7.84 -12.51
C TYR A 9 0.64 7.15 -13.71
N HIS A 10 1.47 6.68 -14.66
CA HIS A 10 0.99 5.99 -15.83
C HIS A 10 0.27 4.70 -15.48
N TRP A 11 0.82 3.94 -14.55
CA TRP A 11 0.20 2.70 -14.10
C TRP A 11 -1.19 2.93 -13.51
N VAL A 12 -1.30 3.92 -12.62
CA VAL A 12 -2.58 4.25 -11.99
C VAL A 12 -3.58 4.74 -13.03
N PHE A 13 -3.14 5.61 -13.95
CA PHE A 13 -4.00 6.11 -15.03
C PHE A 13 -4.55 4.97 -15.89
N GLU A 14 -3.69 4.05 -16.29
CA GLU A 14 -4.07 2.95 -17.19
C GLU A 14 -4.97 1.91 -16.52
N HIS A 15 -4.75 1.63 -15.24
CA HIS A 15 -5.44 0.53 -14.54
C HIS A 15 -6.60 1.00 -13.67
N LEU A 16 -6.56 2.21 -13.14
CA LEU A 16 -7.56 2.70 -12.18
C LEU A 16 -8.31 3.94 -12.67
N GLY A 17 -7.79 4.63 -13.67
CA GLY A 17 -8.46 5.79 -14.27
C GLY A 17 -8.07 7.13 -13.66
N THR A 18 -8.61 8.20 -14.25
CA THR A 18 -8.25 9.59 -13.93
C THR A 18 -8.57 9.97 -12.48
N ASP A 19 -9.67 9.50 -11.95
CA ASP A 19 -10.09 9.83 -10.57
C ASP A 19 -9.05 9.37 -9.55
N TRP A 20 -8.45 8.22 -9.78
CA TRP A 20 -7.41 7.68 -8.89
C TRP A 20 -6.08 8.42 -9.02
N VAL A 21 -5.77 8.96 -10.21
CA VAL A 21 -4.57 9.78 -10.38
C VAL A 21 -4.60 11.00 -9.45
N ASN A 22 -5.76 11.61 -9.27
CA ASN A 22 -5.93 12.75 -8.39
C ASN A 22 -5.80 12.42 -6.90
N ASN A 23 -5.79 11.15 -6.55
CA ASN A 23 -5.65 10.69 -5.16
C ASN A 23 -4.25 10.14 -4.86
N ILE A 24 -3.29 10.34 -5.74
CA ILE A 24 -1.90 9.90 -5.52
C ILE A 24 -1.20 10.83 -4.55
N ILE A 25 -0.57 10.26 -3.53
CA ILE A 25 0.31 10.95 -2.60
C ILE A 25 1.70 10.34 -2.76
N LEU A 26 2.69 11.15 -3.09
CA LEU A 26 4.07 10.71 -3.24
C LEU A 26 4.84 11.00 -1.97
N THR A 27 5.31 9.96 -1.31
CA THR A 27 6.11 10.10 -0.10
C THR A 27 7.05 8.91 0.07
N ARG A 28 8.20 9.14 0.66
CA ARG A 28 9.11 8.08 1.09
C ARG A 28 8.80 7.61 2.51
N ASP A 29 8.12 8.45 3.29
CA ASP A 29 7.75 8.17 4.66
C ASP A 29 6.23 7.97 4.74
N LYS A 30 5.79 6.72 4.74
CA LYS A 30 4.37 6.39 4.76
C LYS A 30 3.71 6.70 6.10
N THR A 31 4.49 6.89 7.16
CA THR A 31 3.95 7.21 8.49
C THR A 31 3.34 8.61 8.57
N VAL A 32 3.65 9.50 7.63
CA VAL A 32 3.07 10.85 7.61
C VAL A 32 1.68 10.89 6.96
N VAL A 33 1.24 9.79 6.36
CA VAL A 33 -0.10 9.70 5.74
C VAL A 33 -1.07 9.09 6.73
N LYS A 34 -2.18 9.78 6.98
CA LYS A 34 -3.24 9.29 7.84
C LYS A 34 -4.20 8.41 7.05
N ALA A 35 -4.50 7.21 7.58
CA ALA A 35 -5.40 6.25 6.93
C ALA A 35 -5.86 5.22 7.95
N ASP A 36 -6.84 4.40 7.57
CA ASP A 36 -7.28 3.28 8.40
C ASP A 36 -6.41 2.04 8.18
N ILE A 37 -6.02 1.80 6.93
CA ILE A 37 -5.27 0.61 6.53
C ILE A 37 -4.20 1.02 5.55
N LEU A 38 -2.99 0.49 5.73
CA LEU A 38 -1.93 0.52 4.73
C LEU A 38 -1.76 -0.89 4.15
N ILE A 39 -1.87 -1.00 2.84
CA ILE A 39 -1.56 -2.24 2.13
C ILE A 39 -0.16 -2.11 1.54
N ASP A 40 0.75 -2.94 2.00
CA ASP A 40 2.16 -2.89 1.58
C ASP A 40 2.78 -4.27 1.70
N ASP A 41 3.76 -4.55 0.86
CA ASP A 41 4.46 -5.83 0.86
C ASP A 41 5.73 -5.83 1.73
N LYS A 42 6.20 -4.68 2.17
CA LYS A 42 7.40 -4.57 3.00
C LYS A 42 7.16 -5.09 4.41
N PRO A 43 8.07 -5.92 4.95
CA PRO A 43 7.94 -6.44 6.30
C PRO A 43 7.89 -5.38 7.40
N GLY A 44 8.60 -4.27 7.24
CA GLY A 44 8.59 -3.19 8.22
C GLY A 44 8.40 -1.84 7.57
N ILE A 45 7.58 -0.99 8.18
CA ILE A 45 7.35 0.39 7.74
C ILE A 45 7.87 1.30 8.84
N GLU A 46 8.89 2.08 8.53
CA GLU A 46 9.51 3.03 9.45
C GLU A 46 9.36 4.45 8.93
N GLY A 47 9.31 5.41 9.84
CA GLY A 47 9.20 6.81 9.48
C GLY A 47 9.25 7.72 10.69
N SER A 48 9.04 9.02 10.45
CA SER A 48 9.17 10.06 11.46
C SER A 48 7.99 10.15 12.42
N MET A 49 6.85 9.56 12.06
CA MET A 49 5.62 9.62 12.85
C MET A 49 5.23 8.24 13.35
N THR A 50 4.44 8.19 14.41
CA THR A 50 3.78 6.96 14.82
C THR A 50 2.64 6.69 13.83
N GLN A 51 2.63 5.49 13.25
CA GLN A 51 1.57 5.10 12.32
C GLN A 51 0.24 4.93 13.06
N ASP A 52 -0.84 5.40 12.44
CA ASP A 52 -2.19 5.24 12.95
C ASP A 52 -3.06 4.28 12.13
N TRP A 53 -2.45 3.61 11.15
CA TRP A 53 -3.12 2.65 10.29
C TRP A 53 -2.71 1.22 10.63
N GLU A 54 -3.59 0.27 10.32
CA GLU A 54 -3.26 -1.16 10.36
C GLU A 54 -2.45 -1.52 9.12
N HIS A 55 -1.30 -2.16 9.29
CA HIS A 55 -0.51 -2.67 8.17
C HIS A 55 -1.04 -4.04 7.75
N VAL A 56 -1.60 -4.12 6.55
CA VAL A 56 -2.05 -5.38 5.93
C VAL A 56 -1.07 -5.76 4.83
N PHE A 57 -0.50 -6.96 4.91
CA PHE A 57 0.45 -7.39 3.90
C PHE A 57 -0.22 -7.71 2.57
N TYR A 58 0.36 -7.19 1.50
CA TYR A 58 0.15 -7.81 0.20
C TYR A 58 1.05 -9.05 0.14
N ASP A 59 0.45 -10.23 -0.08
CA ASP A 59 1.15 -11.50 0.04
C ASP A 59 2.28 -11.65 -0.99
N GLN A 60 3.50 -11.83 -0.48
CA GLN A 60 4.70 -12.09 -1.27
C GLN A 60 5.54 -13.15 -0.58
N PRO A 61 6.33 -13.95 -1.34
CA PRO A 61 7.16 -14.99 -0.73
C PRO A 61 8.06 -14.50 0.40
N TYR A 62 8.64 -13.31 0.25
CA TYR A 62 9.60 -12.77 1.22
C TYR A 62 8.96 -12.25 2.50
N ASN A 63 7.64 -12.09 2.57
CA ASN A 63 6.95 -11.66 3.79
C ASN A 63 6.09 -12.76 4.44
N ARG A 64 6.06 -13.97 3.88
CA ARG A 64 5.19 -15.07 4.37
C ARG A 64 5.58 -15.59 5.74
N HIS A 65 6.81 -15.37 6.17
CA HIS A 65 7.26 -15.77 7.51
C HIS A 65 6.60 -14.95 8.61
N ILE A 66 6.03 -13.80 8.29
CA ILE A 66 5.34 -12.94 9.26
C ILE A 66 3.86 -13.32 9.26
N THR A 67 3.39 -13.83 10.40
CA THR A 67 2.02 -14.35 10.54
C THR A 67 1.15 -13.51 11.48
N SER A 68 1.69 -12.46 12.08
CA SER A 68 1.01 -11.64 13.08
C SER A 68 0.03 -10.62 12.51
N GLN A 69 0.01 -10.43 11.19
CA GLN A 69 -0.78 -9.40 10.53
C GLN A 69 -1.66 -10.01 9.45
N ARG A 70 -2.77 -9.33 9.13
CA ARG A 70 -3.61 -9.76 8.02
C ARG A 70 -2.85 -9.63 6.71
N ARG A 71 -3.21 -10.46 5.76
CA ARG A 71 -2.63 -10.42 4.42
C ARG A 71 -3.72 -10.59 3.37
N LEU A 72 -3.48 -10.07 2.19
CA LEU A 72 -4.40 -10.16 1.08
C LEU A 72 -3.68 -10.41 -0.25
N THR A 73 -4.47 -10.82 -1.24
CA THR A 73 -4.07 -10.94 -2.64
C THR A 73 -5.11 -10.23 -3.50
N TRP A 74 -4.86 -10.13 -4.79
CA TRP A 74 -5.85 -9.60 -5.72
C TRP A 74 -7.12 -10.46 -5.80
N ASN A 75 -7.05 -11.72 -5.38
CA ASN A 75 -8.20 -12.63 -5.41
C ASN A 75 -9.08 -12.55 -4.17
N ASN A 76 -8.55 -12.11 -3.03
CA ASN A 76 -9.27 -12.16 -1.75
C ASN A 76 -9.37 -10.83 -1.00
N TRP A 77 -8.90 -9.73 -1.58
CA TRP A 77 -8.81 -8.45 -0.87
C TRP A 77 -10.17 -7.94 -0.36
N LYS A 78 -11.25 -8.16 -1.12
CA LYS A 78 -12.58 -7.73 -0.70
C LYS A 78 -13.03 -8.45 0.55
N SER A 79 -12.81 -9.76 0.59
CA SER A 79 -13.14 -10.60 1.74
C SER A 79 -12.31 -10.24 2.96
N VAL A 80 -10.99 -10.07 2.79
CA VAL A 80 -10.08 -9.73 3.89
C VAL A 80 -10.43 -8.38 4.51
N LEU A 81 -10.80 -7.40 3.69
CA LEU A 81 -11.11 -6.04 4.13
C LEU A 81 -12.60 -5.84 4.45
N ASN A 82 -13.43 -6.85 4.28
CA ASN A 82 -14.88 -6.78 4.50
C ASN A 82 -15.58 -5.74 3.61
N LEU A 83 -15.21 -5.71 2.36
CA LEU A 83 -15.80 -4.77 1.40
C LEU A 83 -16.78 -5.41 0.41
#